data_2ee7f3eb0781e789b7b08dcade5671f7
#
_entry.id   2ee7f3eb0781e789b7b08dcade5671f7
#
_cell.length_a   1.000
_cell.length_b   1.000
_cell.length_c   1.000
_cell.angle_alpha   90.00
_cell.angle_beta   90.00
_cell.angle_gamma   90.00
#
_symmetry.space_group_name_H-M   'P 1'
#
loop_
_entity.id
_entity.type
_entity.pdbx_description
1 polymer ?
#
loop_
_entity_poly.entity_id
_entity_poly.type
_entity_poly.pdbx_seq_one_letter_code
_entity_poly.pdbx_strand_id
1 'polypeptide(L)'
;FHSRVLGTPSRNLDTFFTGEKTTRYLFANSAKHAGISVMEGVMGLYDGVGGITDQASAYDLARVTDTPVILIVNAKGMSLSLIPFLKGFVDYQRADGRVIQGVILNRATKMTAMLLKEKIEQETGLKLIGYVPELVACRVESRHLGLVTPGEIQDLQTRMEELAGELE
;
A
#
# COMPACT_ATOMS: atom_id res chain seq x y z
N PHE A 1 -15.24 -1.66 -5.80
CA PHE A 1 -14.24 -1.71 -6.87
C PHE A 1 -13.59 -3.09 -6.94
N HIS A 2 -12.85 -3.50 -5.93
CA HIS A 2 -12.04 -4.73 -5.90
C HIS A 2 -12.83 -6.01 -6.21
N SER A 3 -13.98 -6.23 -5.59
CA SER A 3 -14.80 -7.44 -5.84
C SER A 3 -15.22 -7.57 -7.30
N ARG A 4 -15.46 -6.44 -7.98
CA ARG A 4 -15.90 -6.44 -9.38
C ARG A 4 -14.73 -6.59 -10.36
N VAL A 5 -13.58 -6.01 -10.03
CA VAL A 5 -12.39 -6.02 -10.90
C VAL A 5 -11.61 -7.32 -10.74
N LEU A 6 -11.38 -7.74 -9.49
CA LEU A 6 -10.55 -8.90 -9.18
C LEU A 6 -11.34 -10.21 -9.03
N GLY A 7 -12.69 -10.14 -9.02
CA GLY A 7 -13.53 -11.32 -8.80
C GLY A 7 -13.39 -11.94 -7.40
N THR A 8 -12.72 -11.25 -6.46
CA THR A 8 -12.46 -11.74 -5.10
C THR A 8 -13.33 -11.01 -4.08
N PRO A 9 -13.78 -11.68 -3.00
CA PRO A 9 -14.52 -11.01 -1.94
C PRO A 9 -13.68 -9.89 -1.32
N SER A 10 -14.23 -8.67 -1.29
CA SER A 10 -13.61 -7.55 -0.60
C SER A 10 -14.57 -6.93 0.40
N ARG A 11 -14.03 -6.40 1.50
CA ARG A 11 -14.78 -5.84 2.62
C ARG A 11 -14.03 -4.63 3.18
N ASN A 12 -14.77 -3.71 3.78
CA ASN A 12 -14.18 -2.64 4.55
C ASN A 12 -13.80 -3.14 5.95
N LEU A 13 -12.69 -2.63 6.45
CA LEU A 13 -12.22 -2.86 7.81
C LEU A 13 -11.65 -1.55 8.35
N ASP A 14 -12.12 -1.11 9.52
CA ASP A 14 -11.77 0.21 10.02
C ASP A 14 -11.78 0.21 11.56
N THR A 15 -10.66 0.58 12.17
CA THR A 15 -10.48 0.66 13.62
C THR A 15 -11.19 1.86 14.25
N PHE A 16 -11.65 2.82 13.44
CA PHE A 16 -12.48 3.92 13.93
C PHE A 16 -13.87 3.45 14.40
N PHE A 17 -14.48 2.54 13.64
CA PHE A 17 -15.83 2.04 13.95
C PHE A 17 -15.84 0.82 14.85
N THR A 18 -14.74 0.08 14.91
CA THR A 18 -14.66 -1.18 15.67
C THR A 18 -13.43 -1.19 16.57
N GLY A 19 -13.61 -1.59 17.83
CA GLY A 19 -12.48 -1.78 18.73
C GLY A 19 -11.57 -2.94 18.28
N GLU A 20 -10.33 -2.97 18.77
CA GLU A 20 -9.28 -3.92 18.34
C GLU A 20 -9.74 -5.39 18.28
N LYS A 21 -10.43 -5.88 19.31
CA LYS A 21 -10.93 -7.26 19.37
C LYS A 21 -11.91 -7.58 18.24
N THR A 22 -12.84 -6.65 17.98
CA THR A 22 -13.83 -6.80 16.92
C THR A 22 -13.17 -6.72 15.55
N THR A 23 -12.22 -5.80 15.37
CA THR A 23 -11.43 -5.67 14.12
C THR A 23 -10.69 -6.96 13.82
N ARG A 24 -9.98 -7.54 14.80
CA ARG A 24 -9.28 -8.83 14.65
C ARG A 24 -10.23 -9.97 14.30
N TYR A 25 -11.37 -10.03 14.96
CA TYR A 25 -12.39 -11.03 14.65
C TYR A 25 -12.93 -10.91 13.22
N LEU A 26 -13.28 -9.70 12.78
CA LEU A 26 -13.79 -9.44 11.44
C LEU A 26 -12.75 -9.78 10.37
N PHE A 27 -11.48 -9.43 10.62
CA PHE A 27 -10.38 -9.77 9.73
C PHE A 27 -10.20 -11.29 9.64
N ALA A 28 -10.04 -11.98 10.76
CA ALA A 28 -9.87 -13.43 10.81
C ALA A 28 -11.04 -14.17 10.15
N ASN A 29 -12.27 -13.74 10.40
CA ASN A 29 -13.46 -14.34 9.80
C ASN A 29 -13.52 -14.12 8.27
N SER A 30 -13.04 -12.97 7.78
CA SER A 30 -12.98 -12.67 6.34
C SER A 30 -11.86 -13.43 5.65
N ALA A 31 -10.72 -13.60 6.31
CA ALA A 31 -9.54 -14.31 5.81
C ALA A 31 -9.63 -15.84 5.87
N LYS A 32 -10.61 -16.38 6.57
CA LYS A 32 -10.75 -17.79 6.94
C LYS A 32 -10.59 -18.81 5.80
N HIS A 33 -10.98 -18.43 4.58
CA HIS A 33 -10.91 -19.31 3.40
C HIS A 33 -9.96 -18.78 2.32
N ALA A 34 -9.17 -17.75 2.64
CA ALA A 34 -8.21 -17.16 1.72
C ALA A 34 -6.80 -17.74 1.98
N GLY A 35 -6.07 -18.03 0.91
CA GLY A 35 -4.66 -18.38 1.03
C GLY A 35 -3.80 -17.16 1.37
N ILE A 36 -4.23 -15.97 0.93
CA ILE A 36 -3.60 -14.69 1.24
C ILE A 36 -4.68 -13.60 1.36
N SER A 37 -4.46 -12.64 2.25
CA SER A 37 -5.33 -11.47 2.39
C SER A 37 -4.52 -10.21 2.16
N VAL A 38 -5.04 -9.31 1.35
CA VAL A 38 -4.40 -8.02 1.05
C VAL A 38 -5.29 -6.90 1.55
N MET A 39 -4.74 -5.99 2.35
CA MET A 39 -5.41 -4.77 2.79
C MET A 39 -4.82 -3.56 2.07
N GLU A 40 -5.68 -2.70 1.53
CA GLU A 40 -5.28 -1.43 0.93
C GLU A 40 -5.45 -0.29 1.94
N GLY A 41 -4.38 0.45 2.17
CA GLY A 41 -4.41 1.72 2.90
C GLY A 41 -4.78 2.86 1.94
N VAL A 42 -5.86 3.60 2.24
CA VAL A 42 -6.45 4.59 1.32
C VAL A 42 -5.76 5.94 1.39
N MET A 43 -5.19 6.30 2.54
CA MET A 43 -4.50 7.58 2.80
C MET A 43 -3.03 7.35 3.11
N GLY A 44 -2.32 8.37 3.54
CA GLY A 44 -0.96 8.19 4.07
C GLY A 44 -0.95 7.20 5.23
N LEU A 45 0.12 6.43 5.34
CA LEU A 45 0.23 5.32 6.30
C LEU A 45 -0.15 5.72 7.73
N TYR A 46 0.27 6.90 8.17
CA TYR A 46 0.05 7.42 9.52
C TYR A 46 -1.10 8.41 9.64
N ASP A 47 -1.81 8.68 8.53
CA ASP A 47 -2.89 9.66 8.50
C ASP A 47 -4.16 9.05 9.13
N GLY A 48 -4.38 9.35 10.40
CA GLY A 48 -5.54 8.91 11.15
C GLY A 48 -6.49 10.03 11.50
N VAL A 49 -7.19 9.91 12.61
CA VAL A 49 -8.25 10.83 13.04
C VAL A 49 -7.74 12.28 13.11
N GLY A 50 -8.44 13.16 12.40
CA GLY A 50 -8.14 14.59 12.37
C GLY A 50 -6.84 14.96 11.62
N GLY A 51 -6.14 13.99 11.03
CA GLY A 51 -4.86 14.23 10.34
C GLY A 51 -3.68 14.55 11.26
N ILE A 52 -3.84 14.38 12.57
CA ILE A 52 -2.84 14.72 13.60
C ILE A 52 -2.49 13.54 14.52
N THR A 53 -3.15 12.41 14.34
CA THR A 53 -2.87 11.18 15.10
C THR A 53 -2.80 9.98 14.14
N ASP A 54 -2.15 8.90 14.56
CA ASP A 54 -2.13 7.64 13.84
C ASP A 54 -3.34 6.72 14.18
N GLN A 55 -4.22 7.15 15.06
CA GLN A 55 -5.43 6.40 15.42
C GLN A 55 -6.35 6.22 14.21
N ALA A 56 -6.81 5.00 13.97
CA ALA A 56 -7.60 4.60 12.81
C ALA A 56 -6.92 4.84 11.44
N SER A 57 -5.59 4.98 11.42
CA SER A 57 -4.81 4.98 10.18
C SER A 57 -4.59 3.56 9.64
N ALA A 58 -4.02 3.47 8.44
CA ALA A 58 -3.57 2.19 7.89
C ALA A 58 -2.49 1.53 8.76
N TYR A 59 -1.62 2.33 9.41
CA TYR A 59 -0.64 1.86 10.37
C TYR A 59 -1.30 1.24 11.61
N ASP A 60 -2.30 1.92 12.20
CA ASP A 60 -3.03 1.40 13.35
C ASP A 60 -3.76 0.09 13.03
N LEU A 61 -4.39 0.01 11.86
CA LEU A 61 -5.03 -1.21 11.38
C LEU A 61 -4.03 -2.36 11.22
N ALA A 62 -2.87 -2.10 10.60
CA ALA A 62 -1.82 -3.09 10.41
C ALA A 62 -1.28 -3.61 11.76
N ARG A 63 -1.06 -2.70 12.73
CA ARG A 63 -0.65 -3.04 14.09
C ARG A 63 -1.68 -3.89 14.81
N VAL A 64 -2.96 -3.50 14.74
CA VAL A 64 -4.07 -4.22 15.39
C VAL A 64 -4.24 -5.63 14.81
N THR A 65 -4.02 -5.81 13.52
CA THR A 65 -4.18 -7.10 12.84
C THR A 65 -2.89 -7.91 12.74
N ASP A 66 -1.78 -7.38 13.26
CA ASP A 66 -0.43 -7.96 13.14
C ASP A 66 -0.08 -8.28 11.67
N THR A 67 -0.34 -7.31 10.80
CA THR A 67 -0.16 -7.47 9.35
C THR A 67 1.07 -6.71 8.89
N PRO A 68 2.00 -7.35 8.15
CA PRO A 68 3.15 -6.65 7.59
C PRO A 68 2.72 -5.64 6.53
N VAL A 69 3.39 -4.49 6.52
CA VAL A 69 3.14 -3.39 5.58
C VAL A 69 4.21 -3.36 4.50
N ILE A 70 3.79 -3.23 3.26
CA ILE A 70 4.63 -2.87 2.12
C ILE A 70 4.26 -1.44 1.72
N LEU A 71 5.21 -0.51 1.86
CA LEU A 71 5.01 0.87 1.42
C LEU A 71 5.05 0.96 -0.11
N ILE A 72 4.12 1.68 -0.69
CA ILE A 72 4.17 2.08 -2.10
C ILE A 72 4.53 3.56 -2.14
N VAL A 73 5.73 3.88 -2.60
CA VAL A 73 6.29 5.23 -2.55
C VAL A 73 6.42 5.80 -3.96
N ASN A 74 5.87 7.00 -4.18
CA ASN A 74 6.10 7.72 -5.42
C ASN A 74 7.56 8.20 -5.49
N ALA A 75 8.35 7.54 -6.32
CA ALA A 75 9.79 7.78 -6.48
C ALA A 75 10.11 8.67 -7.70
N LYS A 76 9.12 9.26 -8.36
CA LYS A 76 9.35 10.11 -9.54
C LYS A 76 10.27 11.28 -9.21
N GLY A 77 11.38 11.37 -9.93
CA GLY A 77 12.38 12.43 -9.74
C GLY A 77 13.19 12.32 -8.44
N MET A 78 13.03 11.23 -7.68
CA MET A 78 13.81 10.99 -6.47
C MET A 78 15.02 10.10 -6.77
N SER A 79 16.07 10.30 -5.99
CA SER A 79 17.29 9.50 -5.99
C SER A 79 17.68 9.22 -4.53
N LEU A 80 18.85 9.65 -4.08
CA LEU A 80 19.33 9.44 -2.71
C LEU A 80 18.35 9.95 -1.63
N SER A 81 17.54 10.96 -1.93
CA SER A 81 16.51 11.49 -1.03
C SER A 81 15.43 10.46 -0.63
N LEU A 82 15.31 9.34 -1.36
CA LEU A 82 14.48 8.22 -0.93
C LEU A 82 14.92 7.64 0.43
N ILE A 83 16.22 7.64 0.72
CA ILE A 83 16.74 7.05 1.95
C ILE A 83 16.23 7.78 3.20
N PRO A 84 16.49 9.09 3.39
CA PRO A 84 15.96 9.82 4.55
C PRO A 84 14.42 9.84 4.57
N PHE A 85 13.75 9.85 3.41
CA PHE A 85 12.30 9.75 3.34
C PHE A 85 11.79 8.43 3.92
N LEU A 86 12.34 7.29 3.49
CA LEU A 86 11.99 5.98 4.00
C LEU A 86 12.36 5.79 5.47
N LYS A 87 13.54 6.30 5.89
CA LYS A 87 13.95 6.28 7.29
C LYS A 87 12.93 7.00 8.17
N GLY A 88 12.41 8.15 7.73
CA GLY A 88 11.37 8.85 8.46
C GLY A 88 10.14 7.97 8.72
N PHE A 89 9.69 7.19 7.75
CA PHE A 89 8.60 6.23 7.94
C PHE A 89 8.97 5.12 8.93
N VAL A 90 10.17 4.58 8.83
CA VAL A 90 10.63 3.48 9.70
C VAL A 90 10.82 3.97 11.14
N ASP A 91 11.43 5.14 11.32
CA ASP A 91 11.75 5.70 12.63
C ASP A 91 10.49 6.21 13.36
N TYR A 92 9.44 6.55 12.61
CA TYR A 92 8.17 7.01 13.18
C TYR A 92 7.30 5.88 13.73
N GLN A 93 7.61 4.63 13.44
CA GLN A 93 6.88 3.49 14.00
C GLN A 93 7.03 3.44 15.53
N ARG A 94 5.98 3.02 16.20
CA ARG A 94 6.05 2.74 17.64
C ARG A 94 6.98 1.56 17.91
N ALA A 95 7.64 1.55 19.06
CA ALA A 95 8.59 0.49 19.42
C ALA A 95 7.96 -0.91 19.46
N ASP A 96 6.67 -1.00 19.79
CA ASP A 96 5.86 -2.21 19.89
C ASP A 96 5.11 -2.56 18.59
N GLY A 97 5.29 -1.78 17.53
CA GLY A 97 4.50 -1.90 16.30
C GLY A 97 5.32 -1.75 15.03
N ARG A 98 6.45 -2.43 14.92
CA ARG A 98 7.25 -2.43 13.67
C ARG A 98 6.60 -3.33 12.62
N VAL A 99 5.73 -2.74 11.83
CA VAL A 99 4.96 -3.45 10.80
C VAL A 99 5.50 -3.26 9.38
N ILE A 100 6.28 -2.19 9.10
CA ILE A 100 6.81 -1.92 7.77
C ILE A 100 7.95 -2.88 7.47
N GLN A 101 7.79 -3.74 6.47
CA GLN A 101 8.74 -4.79 6.11
C GLN A 101 9.38 -4.56 4.74
N GLY A 102 8.72 -3.83 3.86
CA GLY A 102 9.21 -3.64 2.51
C GLY A 102 8.69 -2.38 1.84
N VAL A 103 9.25 -2.10 0.68
CA VAL A 103 8.89 -0.95 -0.15
C VAL A 103 8.81 -1.35 -1.62
N ILE A 104 7.83 -0.77 -2.33
CA ILE A 104 7.74 -0.75 -3.80
C ILE A 104 7.93 0.70 -4.24
N LEU A 105 8.85 0.92 -5.17
CA LEU A 105 9.10 2.23 -5.76
C LEU A 105 8.16 2.44 -6.95
N ASN A 106 7.12 3.23 -6.78
CA ASN A 106 6.20 3.59 -7.86
C ASN A 106 6.76 4.76 -8.68
N ARG A 107 6.59 4.73 -9.99
CA ARG A 107 7.10 5.69 -10.97
C ARG A 107 8.63 5.79 -10.93
N ALA A 108 9.31 4.68 -10.70
CA ALA A 108 10.75 4.54 -10.72
C ALA A 108 11.23 3.84 -11.99
N THR A 109 12.46 4.10 -12.39
CA THR A 109 13.12 3.32 -13.45
C THR A 109 13.83 2.10 -12.86
N LYS A 110 14.03 1.07 -13.69
CA LYS A 110 14.84 -0.10 -13.33
C LYS A 110 16.23 0.31 -12.81
N MET A 111 16.85 1.27 -13.48
CA MET A 111 18.18 1.77 -13.09
C MET A 111 18.15 2.38 -11.68
N THR A 112 17.16 3.24 -11.39
CA THR A 112 17.02 3.85 -10.06
C THR A 112 16.83 2.78 -8.97
N ALA A 113 15.96 1.80 -9.22
CA ALA A 113 15.71 0.71 -8.28
C ALA A 113 16.97 -0.12 -8.01
N MET A 114 17.69 -0.49 -9.06
CA MET A 114 18.94 -1.28 -8.93
C MET A 114 20.03 -0.50 -8.19
N LEU A 115 20.23 0.78 -8.50
CA LEU A 115 21.26 1.60 -7.85
C LEU A 115 20.99 1.83 -6.36
N LEU A 116 19.71 1.92 -5.96
CA LEU A 116 19.34 2.25 -4.60
C LEU A 116 19.03 1.02 -3.74
N LYS A 117 18.89 -0.16 -4.32
CA LYS A 117 18.49 -1.38 -3.61
C LYS A 117 19.29 -1.63 -2.35
N GLU A 118 20.60 -1.84 -2.50
CA GLU A 118 21.45 -2.14 -1.36
C GLU A 118 21.41 -1.05 -0.28
N LYS A 119 21.40 0.20 -0.71
CA LYS A 119 21.38 1.33 0.20
C LYS A 119 20.06 1.44 0.96
N ILE A 120 18.92 1.21 0.29
CA ILE A 120 17.62 1.13 0.95
C ILE A 120 17.65 0.01 2.00
N GLU A 121 18.03 -1.19 1.62
CA GLU A 121 18.01 -2.35 2.51
C GLU A 121 18.97 -2.20 3.71
N GLN A 122 20.17 -1.68 3.50
CA GLN A 122 21.16 -1.47 4.56
C GLN A 122 20.80 -0.35 5.52
N GLU A 123 20.32 0.80 5.01
CA GLU A 123 20.12 1.98 5.84
C GLU A 123 18.72 2.06 6.47
N THR A 124 17.71 1.40 5.89
CA THR A 124 16.34 1.44 6.40
C THR A 124 15.89 0.12 7.01
N GLY A 125 16.55 -0.99 6.70
CA GLY A 125 16.11 -2.34 7.05
C GLY A 125 14.90 -2.82 6.26
N LEU A 126 14.38 -2.04 5.30
CA LEU A 126 13.25 -2.42 4.45
C LEU A 126 13.74 -3.24 3.26
N LYS A 127 13.01 -4.30 2.94
CA LYS A 127 13.25 -5.03 1.69
C LYS A 127 12.73 -4.24 0.49
N LEU A 128 13.56 -3.99 -0.52
CA LEU A 128 13.06 -3.49 -1.81
C LEU A 128 12.40 -4.64 -2.56
N ILE A 129 11.05 -4.66 -2.57
CA ILE A 129 10.24 -5.71 -3.20
C ILE A 129 10.31 -5.57 -4.73
N GLY A 130 10.23 -4.33 -5.23
CA GLY A 130 10.24 -4.07 -6.66
C GLY A 130 10.06 -2.60 -6.98
N TYR A 131 9.84 -2.33 -8.24
CA TYR A 131 9.51 -1.01 -8.76
C TYR A 131 8.42 -1.11 -9.82
N VAL A 132 7.66 -0.05 -9.99
CA VAL A 132 6.67 0.12 -11.05
C VAL A 132 7.09 1.33 -11.88
N PRO A 133 7.27 1.19 -13.20
CA PRO A 133 7.58 2.34 -14.06
C PRO A 133 6.38 3.28 -14.21
N GLU A 134 6.56 4.43 -14.83
CA GLU A 134 5.44 5.32 -15.14
C GLU A 134 4.66 4.76 -16.34
N LEU A 135 3.53 4.13 -16.07
CA LEU A 135 2.66 3.50 -17.07
C LEU A 135 1.51 4.45 -17.42
N VAL A 136 1.66 5.20 -18.51
CA VAL A 136 0.64 6.17 -18.95
C VAL A 136 -0.65 5.48 -19.36
N ALA A 137 -0.57 4.31 -20.01
CA ALA A 137 -1.73 3.53 -20.45
C ALA A 137 -2.58 3.02 -19.28
N CYS A 138 -1.96 2.71 -18.13
CA CYS A 138 -2.63 2.21 -16.94
C CYS A 138 -3.16 3.33 -16.02
N ARG A 139 -3.07 4.59 -16.43
CA ARG A 139 -3.50 5.71 -15.60
C ARG A 139 -5.02 5.74 -15.46
N VAL A 140 -5.50 5.63 -14.22
CA VAL A 140 -6.91 5.82 -13.89
C VAL A 140 -7.13 7.28 -13.50
N GLU A 141 -8.08 7.95 -14.15
CA GLU A 141 -8.43 9.33 -13.82
C GLU A 141 -9.16 9.39 -12.47
N SER A 142 -8.78 10.36 -11.64
CA SER A 142 -9.47 10.65 -10.39
C SER A 142 -10.50 11.75 -10.58
N ARG A 143 -11.65 11.65 -9.92
CA ARG A 143 -12.64 12.73 -9.81
C ARG A 143 -12.44 13.47 -8.48
N HIS A 144 -13.01 14.69 -8.38
CA HIS A 144 -12.98 15.51 -7.16
C HIS A 144 -13.57 14.81 -5.92
N LEU A 145 -14.38 13.76 -6.09
CA LEU A 145 -15.02 12.99 -5.03
C LEU A 145 -14.85 11.47 -5.26
N GLY A 146 -13.60 11.02 -5.41
CA GLY A 146 -13.29 9.62 -5.54
C GLY A 146 -12.89 9.16 -6.95
N LEU A 147 -12.66 7.87 -7.11
CA LEU A 147 -12.31 7.26 -8.39
C LEU A 147 -13.56 7.12 -9.29
N VAL A 148 -13.34 7.13 -10.60
CA VAL A 148 -14.33 6.71 -11.59
C VAL A 148 -14.77 5.28 -11.28
N THR A 149 -16.07 4.99 -11.35
CA THR A 149 -16.54 3.63 -11.03
C THR A 149 -16.06 2.62 -12.07
N PRO A 150 -15.89 1.33 -11.71
CA PRO A 150 -15.43 0.30 -12.66
C PRO A 150 -16.27 0.18 -13.92
N GLY A 151 -17.55 0.55 -13.86
CA GLY A 151 -18.46 0.52 -15.02
C GLY A 151 -18.29 1.69 -15.98
N GLU A 152 -17.58 2.75 -15.57
CA GLU A 152 -17.34 3.96 -16.36
C GLU A 152 -15.96 3.97 -17.02
N ILE A 153 -15.06 3.06 -16.62
CA ILE A 153 -13.73 2.93 -17.21
C ILE A 153 -13.84 1.92 -18.36
N GLN A 154 -13.74 2.42 -19.59
CA GLN A 154 -13.59 1.55 -20.75
C GLN A 154 -12.24 0.83 -20.66
N ASP A 155 -12.22 -0.44 -21.03
CA ASP A 155 -11.02 -1.29 -21.10
C ASP A 155 -10.26 -1.46 -19.77
N LEU A 156 -10.95 -1.32 -18.61
CA LEU A 156 -10.31 -1.48 -17.30
C LEU A 156 -9.62 -2.84 -17.15
N GLN A 157 -10.27 -3.91 -17.62
CA GLN A 157 -9.71 -5.26 -17.56
C GLN A 157 -8.39 -5.34 -18.35
N THR A 158 -8.37 -4.85 -19.58
CA THR A 158 -7.18 -4.81 -20.43
C THR A 158 -6.03 -4.03 -19.77
N ARG A 159 -6.34 -2.85 -19.20
CA ARG A 159 -5.35 -2.05 -18.48
C ARG A 159 -4.77 -2.77 -17.25
N MET A 160 -5.59 -3.55 -16.54
CA MET A 160 -5.12 -4.35 -15.41
C MET A 160 -4.24 -5.51 -15.86
N GLU A 161 -4.56 -6.14 -16.99
CA GLU A 161 -3.73 -7.20 -17.59
C GLU A 161 -2.39 -6.65 -18.10
N GLU A 162 -2.39 -5.48 -18.74
CA GLU A 162 -1.15 -4.78 -19.14
C GLU A 162 -0.29 -4.44 -17.91
N LEU A 163 -0.90 -3.90 -16.84
CA LEU A 163 -0.18 -3.62 -15.60
C LEU A 163 0.40 -4.89 -14.98
N ALA A 164 -0.36 -5.99 -14.96
CA ALA A 164 0.13 -7.25 -14.43
C ALA A 164 1.34 -7.78 -15.21
N GLY A 165 1.28 -7.71 -16.56
CA GLY A 165 2.40 -8.12 -17.40
C GLY A 165 3.69 -7.29 -17.22
N GLU A 166 3.55 -6.02 -16.84
CA GLU A 166 4.72 -5.17 -16.51
C GLU A 166 5.33 -5.46 -15.13
N LEU A 167 4.61 -6.18 -14.26
CA LEU A 167 5.04 -6.51 -12.90
C LEU A 167 5.65 -7.91 -12.77
N GLU A 168 5.59 -8.73 -13.83
CA GLU A 168 6.24 -10.05 -13.91
C GLU A 168 7.74 -9.92 -14.25
#